data_23f6063fdacf1bdd56c6ff45d4154036
#
_entry.id   23f6063fdacf1bdd56c6ff45d4154036
#
_cell.length_a   1.000
_cell.length_b   1.000
_cell.length_c   1.000
_cell.angle_alpha   90.00
_cell.angle_beta   90.00
_cell.angle_gamma   90.00
#
_symmetry.space_group_name_H-M   'P 1'
#
loop_
_entity.id
_entity.type
_entity.pdbx_description
1 polymer ?
#
loop_
_entity_poly.entity_id
_entity_poly.type
_entity_poly.pdbx_seq_one_letter_code
_entity_poly.pdbx_strand_id
1 'polypeptide(L)'
;LVFDEYDAGRPDVMFVIQRVLEAEGNFTLLDKNKVIKQNKFFRLFATTNTVGLGDTTGLYHGTQQINQGQMDRWNIVTTLNYLSLEKELDIVLAKNKNLNNVKGKEKVANMIKVASLTRKGFIAGDISTVMSPRTVLHWAENSEIFKDTGYAFRVTFLNKCDEIEKNTIAEYYQRCF
;
A
#
# COMPACT_ATOMS: atom_id res chain seq x y z
N LEU A 1 19.41 -2.79 3.72
CA LEU A 1 18.76 -3.41 2.58
C LEU A 1 17.26 -3.51 2.87
N VAL A 2 16.43 -3.21 1.87
CA VAL A 2 14.97 -3.36 1.95
C VAL A 2 14.54 -4.23 0.77
N PHE A 3 13.77 -5.26 1.05
CA PHE A 3 13.03 -6.01 0.05
C PHE A 3 11.59 -5.51 0.04
N ASP A 4 11.19 -4.88 -1.04
CA ASP A 4 9.80 -4.47 -1.24
C ASP A 4 9.01 -5.60 -1.88
N GLU A 5 7.75 -5.80 -1.44
CA GLU A 5 6.88 -6.88 -1.91
C GLU A 5 7.52 -8.29 -1.80
N TYR A 6 8.09 -8.59 -0.64
CA TYR A 6 8.83 -9.84 -0.41
C TYR A 6 7.99 -11.09 -0.69
N ASP A 7 6.68 -11.04 -0.45
CA ASP A 7 5.72 -12.11 -0.73
C ASP A 7 5.36 -12.27 -2.23
N ALA A 8 5.73 -11.31 -3.08
CA ALA A 8 5.61 -11.43 -4.54
C ALA A 8 6.89 -11.97 -5.21
N GLY A 9 7.93 -12.21 -4.42
CA GLY A 9 9.21 -12.71 -4.91
C GLY A 9 9.15 -14.16 -5.39
N ARG A 10 9.97 -14.49 -6.39
CA ARG A 10 10.10 -15.87 -6.86
C ARG A 10 10.70 -16.76 -5.76
N PRO A 11 10.12 -17.96 -5.49
CA PRO A 11 10.57 -18.85 -4.42
C PRO A 11 12.06 -19.23 -4.50
N ASP A 12 12.59 -19.45 -5.70
CA ASP A 12 13.99 -19.79 -5.93
C ASP A 12 14.95 -18.66 -5.50
N VAL A 13 14.58 -17.41 -5.76
CA VAL A 13 15.32 -16.23 -5.31
C VAL A 13 15.20 -16.07 -3.79
N MET A 14 14.01 -16.31 -3.24
CA MET A 14 13.77 -16.20 -1.79
C MET A 14 14.62 -17.20 -0.99
N PHE A 15 14.89 -18.39 -1.50
CA PHE A 15 15.80 -19.34 -0.87
C PHE A 15 17.25 -18.85 -0.78
N VAL A 16 17.71 -18.11 -1.77
CA VAL A 16 19.06 -17.49 -1.74
C VAL A 16 19.11 -16.39 -0.68
N ILE A 17 18.06 -15.57 -0.61
CA ILE A 17 17.95 -14.46 0.36
C ILE A 17 17.83 -14.99 1.79
N GLN A 18 17.20 -16.14 1.99
CA GLN A 18 17.01 -16.77 3.29
C GLN A 18 18.31 -16.90 4.09
N ARG A 19 19.43 -17.20 3.41
CA ARG A 19 20.74 -17.28 4.08
C ARG A 19 21.23 -15.97 4.66
N VAL A 20 20.77 -14.84 4.10
CA VAL A 20 21.11 -13.50 4.61
C VAL A 20 20.36 -13.17 5.89
N LEU A 21 19.26 -13.88 6.19
CA LEU A 21 18.46 -13.71 7.40
C LEU A 21 19.03 -14.47 8.59
N GLU A 22 20.00 -15.37 8.40
CA GLU A 22 20.62 -16.13 9.49
C GLU A 22 21.62 -15.27 10.26
N ALA A 23 21.84 -15.58 11.54
CA ALA A 23 22.69 -14.80 12.46
C ALA A 23 24.14 -14.61 11.94
N GLU A 24 24.69 -15.61 11.27
CA GLU A 24 25.99 -15.55 10.58
C GLU A 24 25.81 -15.59 9.07
N GLY A 25 24.77 -14.95 8.58
CA GLY A 25 24.36 -15.02 7.18
C GLY A 25 25.46 -14.55 6.24
N ASN A 26 25.81 -15.43 5.31
CA ASN A 26 26.76 -15.15 4.27
C ASN A 26 26.06 -15.22 2.92
N PHE A 27 26.37 -14.31 2.04
CA PHE A 27 25.88 -14.32 0.67
C PHE A 27 26.96 -14.89 -0.27
N THR A 28 26.67 -16.04 -0.89
CA THR A 28 27.60 -16.69 -1.82
C THR A 28 27.24 -16.29 -3.24
N LEU A 29 28.17 -15.62 -3.91
CA LEU A 29 28.11 -15.34 -5.33
C LEU A 29 28.74 -16.51 -6.08
N LEU A 30 27.92 -17.44 -6.56
CA LEU A 30 28.39 -18.66 -7.24
C LEU A 30 29.20 -18.34 -8.48
N ASP A 31 28.75 -17.38 -9.29
CA ASP A 31 29.44 -16.98 -10.55
C ASP A 31 30.83 -16.41 -10.31
N LYS A 32 31.11 -15.89 -9.13
CA LYS A 32 32.38 -15.25 -8.77
C LYS A 32 33.18 -16.08 -7.74
N ASN A 33 32.64 -17.22 -7.33
CA ASN A 33 33.20 -18.05 -6.25
C ASN A 33 33.58 -17.19 -5.01
N LYS A 34 32.71 -16.25 -4.65
CA LYS A 34 32.98 -15.27 -3.58
C LYS A 34 31.91 -15.36 -2.51
N VAL A 35 32.36 -15.44 -1.26
CA VAL A 35 31.48 -15.34 -0.08
C VAL A 35 31.55 -13.93 0.47
N ILE A 36 30.41 -13.27 0.57
CA ILE A 36 30.26 -11.94 1.16
C ILE A 36 29.73 -12.11 2.58
N LYS A 37 30.49 -11.66 3.56
CA LYS A 37 30.05 -11.61 4.96
C LYS A 37 29.27 -10.34 5.25
N GLN A 38 28.27 -10.46 6.12
CA GLN A 38 27.50 -9.29 6.56
C GLN A 38 28.40 -8.29 7.32
N ASN A 39 28.15 -7.01 7.07
CA ASN A 39 28.73 -5.95 7.89
C ASN A 39 28.00 -5.91 9.25
N LYS A 40 28.69 -5.58 10.34
CA LYS A 40 28.11 -5.48 11.70
C LYS A 40 26.92 -4.51 11.80
N PHE A 41 26.83 -3.55 10.91
CA PHE A 41 25.73 -2.58 10.83
C PHE A 41 24.66 -2.96 9.81
N PHE A 42 24.79 -4.12 9.15
CA PHE A 42 23.79 -4.57 8.20
C PHE A 42 22.44 -4.78 8.90
N ARG A 43 21.39 -4.29 8.26
CA ARG A 43 19.99 -4.52 8.67
C ARG A 43 19.19 -4.84 7.42
N LEU A 44 18.28 -5.79 7.57
CA LEU A 44 17.39 -6.22 6.51
C LEU A 44 15.95 -5.92 6.92
N PHE A 45 15.22 -5.33 6.01
CA PHE A 45 13.79 -5.04 6.14
C PHE A 45 13.06 -5.62 4.93
N ALA A 46 11.81 -5.99 5.11
CA ALA A 46 10.94 -6.37 4.02
C ALA A 46 9.55 -5.77 4.20
N THR A 47 8.86 -5.51 3.10
CA THR A 47 7.43 -5.22 3.09
C THR A 47 6.69 -6.38 2.46
N THR A 48 5.48 -6.65 2.93
CA THR A 48 4.59 -7.65 2.38
C THR A 48 3.15 -7.14 2.41
N ASN A 49 2.33 -7.61 1.50
CA ASN A 49 0.91 -7.29 1.48
C ASN A 49 0.06 -8.33 2.23
N THR A 50 0.55 -9.56 2.37
CA THR A 50 -0.21 -10.70 2.89
C THR A 50 0.40 -11.32 4.15
N VAL A 51 1.42 -10.70 4.74
CA VAL A 51 2.21 -11.26 5.85
C VAL A 51 2.79 -12.65 5.50
N GLY A 52 2.95 -12.96 4.21
CA GLY A 52 3.43 -14.26 3.75
C GLY A 52 2.41 -15.39 3.81
N LEU A 53 1.15 -15.12 4.06
CA LEU A 53 0.08 -16.13 4.10
C LEU A 53 -0.55 -16.40 2.73
N GLY A 54 -0.14 -15.64 1.71
CA GLY A 54 -0.76 -15.64 0.39
C GLY A 54 -2.05 -14.81 0.36
N ASP A 55 -2.56 -14.58 -0.84
CA ASP A 55 -3.75 -13.77 -1.04
C ASP A 55 -5.03 -14.59 -0.77
N THR A 56 -5.70 -14.30 0.33
CA THR A 56 -7.01 -14.87 0.68
C THR A 56 -8.17 -13.96 0.28
N THR A 57 -7.87 -12.73 -0.15
CA THR A 57 -8.88 -11.69 -0.41
C THR A 57 -9.10 -11.42 -1.90
N GLY A 58 -8.23 -11.92 -2.77
CA GLY A 58 -8.24 -11.61 -4.21
C GLY A 58 -7.71 -10.23 -4.57
N LEU A 59 -7.16 -9.46 -3.60
CA LEU A 59 -6.63 -8.11 -3.83
C LEU A 59 -5.16 -8.09 -4.25
N TYR A 60 -4.42 -9.10 -3.85
CA TYR A 60 -2.97 -9.15 -3.99
C TYR A 60 -2.55 -10.33 -4.87
N HIS A 61 -3.15 -10.43 -6.05
CA HIS A 61 -2.81 -11.45 -7.03
C HIS A 61 -1.30 -11.46 -7.32
N GLY A 62 -0.72 -12.66 -7.36
CA GLY A 62 0.72 -12.83 -7.56
C GLY A 62 1.54 -12.92 -6.29
N THR A 63 0.97 -12.63 -5.11
CA THR A 63 1.63 -12.95 -3.84
C THR A 63 1.60 -14.45 -3.59
N GLN A 64 2.67 -14.97 -2.99
CA GLN A 64 2.84 -16.38 -2.72
C GLN A 64 2.87 -16.64 -1.22
N GLN A 65 2.48 -17.83 -0.84
CA GLN A 65 2.62 -18.27 0.54
C GLN A 65 4.11 -18.48 0.85
N ILE A 66 4.61 -17.77 1.84
CA ILE A 66 5.99 -17.89 2.30
C ILE A 66 6.10 -19.14 3.18
N ASN A 67 7.16 -19.91 2.99
CA ASN A 67 7.44 -21.07 3.82
C ASN A 67 7.61 -20.68 5.29
N GLN A 68 7.04 -21.49 6.21
CA GLN A 68 7.10 -21.23 7.66
C GLN A 68 8.54 -21.03 8.15
N GLY A 69 9.50 -21.84 7.66
CA GLY A 69 10.90 -21.67 8.02
C GLY A 69 11.53 -20.36 7.57
N GLN A 70 11.03 -19.74 6.50
CA GLN A 70 11.45 -18.41 6.08
C GLN A 70 10.82 -17.31 6.96
N MET A 71 9.56 -17.50 7.35
CA MET A 71 8.88 -16.56 8.27
C MET A 71 9.54 -16.54 9.64
N ASP A 72 9.94 -17.71 10.15
CA ASP A 72 10.58 -17.86 11.46
C ASP A 72 11.93 -17.13 11.56
N ARG A 73 12.56 -16.80 10.45
CA ARG A 73 13.82 -16.03 10.41
C ARG A 73 13.63 -14.52 10.57
N TRP A 74 12.40 -14.02 10.46
CA TRP A 74 12.11 -12.61 10.71
C TRP A 74 11.85 -12.38 12.20
N ASN A 75 12.80 -11.73 12.87
CA ASN A 75 12.75 -11.52 14.31
C ASN A 75 11.62 -10.58 14.74
N ILE A 76 11.22 -9.67 13.88
CA ILE A 76 10.18 -8.67 14.16
C ILE A 76 9.24 -8.60 12.96
N VAL A 77 7.98 -8.86 13.20
CA VAL A 77 6.90 -8.68 12.23
C VAL A 77 5.90 -7.70 12.82
N THR A 78 5.58 -6.64 12.08
CA THR A 78 4.62 -5.62 12.51
C THR A 78 3.65 -5.32 11.40
N THR A 79 2.41 -5.07 11.76
CA THR A 79 1.37 -4.68 10.80
C THR A 79 1.24 -3.16 10.77
N LEU A 80 1.28 -2.59 9.57
CA LEU A 80 0.98 -1.18 9.33
C LEU A 80 -0.46 -1.05 8.87
N ASN A 81 -1.18 -0.12 9.47
CA ASN A 81 -2.55 0.20 9.12
C ASN A 81 -2.63 1.61 8.51
N TYR A 82 -3.82 2.00 8.05
CA TYR A 82 -4.04 3.35 7.56
C TYR A 82 -3.73 4.39 8.64
N LEU A 83 -3.25 5.54 8.21
CA LEU A 83 -2.99 6.69 9.08
C LEU A 83 -4.30 7.27 9.63
N SER A 84 -4.21 8.05 10.72
CA SER A 84 -5.32 8.87 11.16
C SER A 84 -5.70 9.89 10.09
N LEU A 85 -6.98 10.30 10.06
CA LEU A 85 -7.48 11.28 9.08
C LEU A 85 -6.68 12.58 9.09
N GLU A 86 -6.26 13.04 10.27
CA GLU A 86 -5.43 14.26 10.43
C GLU A 86 -4.05 14.11 9.78
N LYS A 87 -3.36 13.00 10.03
CA LYS A 87 -2.04 12.73 9.44
C LYS A 87 -2.13 12.55 7.92
N GLU A 88 -3.19 11.91 7.45
CA GLU A 88 -3.41 11.75 6.00
C GLU A 88 -3.66 13.12 5.35
N LEU A 89 -4.44 13.99 6.01
CA LEU A 89 -4.68 15.39 5.59
C LEU A 89 -3.36 16.16 5.47
N ASP A 90 -2.53 16.11 6.49
CA ASP A 90 -1.24 16.80 6.50
C ASP A 90 -0.34 16.35 5.34
N ILE A 91 -0.29 15.05 5.06
CA ILE A 91 0.49 14.49 3.95
C ILE A 91 -0.04 14.99 2.60
N VAL A 92 -1.36 14.95 2.40
CA VAL A 92 -1.96 15.40 1.13
C VAL A 92 -1.72 16.89 0.90
N LEU A 93 -1.87 17.72 1.94
CA LEU A 93 -1.61 19.16 1.86
C LEU A 93 -0.13 19.49 1.67
N ALA A 94 0.78 18.75 2.30
CA ALA A 94 2.22 18.92 2.12
C ALA A 94 2.65 18.66 0.66
N LYS A 95 2.01 17.70 0.00
CA LYS A 95 2.25 17.37 -1.41
C LYS A 95 1.54 18.31 -2.38
N ASN A 96 0.37 18.82 -2.01
CA ASN A 96 -0.49 19.67 -2.84
C ASN A 96 -0.59 21.08 -2.23
N LYS A 97 0.50 21.85 -2.30
CA LYS A 97 0.61 23.18 -1.65
C LYS A 97 -0.50 24.15 -2.05
N ASN A 98 -1.02 24.05 -3.27
CA ASN A 98 -2.12 24.90 -3.77
C ASN A 98 -3.43 24.68 -3.00
N LEU A 99 -3.61 23.50 -2.39
CA LEU A 99 -4.76 23.18 -1.56
C LEU A 99 -4.59 23.56 -0.08
N ASN A 100 -3.45 24.14 0.30
CA ASN A 100 -3.19 24.54 1.68
C ASN A 100 -3.83 25.90 2.02
N ASN A 101 -5.11 26.04 1.77
CA ASN A 101 -5.98 27.15 2.16
C ASN A 101 -7.27 26.60 2.76
N VAL A 102 -8.13 27.46 3.33
CA VAL A 102 -9.35 27.02 4.03
C VAL A 102 -10.22 26.10 3.18
N LYS A 103 -10.55 26.51 1.95
CA LYS A 103 -11.40 25.73 1.04
C LYS A 103 -10.71 24.42 0.59
N GLY A 104 -9.40 24.47 0.33
CA GLY A 104 -8.63 23.30 -0.07
C GLY A 104 -8.52 22.28 1.05
N LYS A 105 -8.32 22.72 2.29
CA LYS A 105 -8.30 21.81 3.46
C LYS A 105 -9.64 21.09 3.66
N GLU A 106 -10.76 21.81 3.54
CA GLU A 106 -12.08 21.22 3.59
C GLU A 106 -12.29 20.20 2.46
N LYS A 107 -11.91 20.57 1.22
CA LYS A 107 -11.97 19.67 0.06
C LYS A 107 -11.19 18.38 0.32
N VAL A 108 -9.92 18.48 0.76
CA VAL A 108 -9.08 17.31 1.04
C VAL A 108 -9.62 16.50 2.20
N ALA A 109 -10.14 17.13 3.26
CA ALA A 109 -10.77 16.43 4.36
C ALA A 109 -11.98 15.59 3.88
N ASN A 110 -12.79 16.12 2.96
CA ASN A 110 -13.90 15.38 2.37
C ASN A 110 -13.41 14.22 1.48
N MET A 111 -12.33 14.40 0.70
CA MET A 111 -11.70 13.30 -0.06
C MET A 111 -11.27 12.15 0.88
N ILE A 112 -10.66 12.46 2.02
CA ILE A 112 -10.22 11.48 3.00
C ILE A 112 -11.41 10.78 3.67
N LYS A 113 -12.52 11.51 3.90
CA LYS A 113 -13.77 10.88 4.37
C LYS A 113 -14.30 9.86 3.38
N VAL A 114 -14.32 10.17 2.08
CA VAL A 114 -14.70 9.20 1.03
C VAL A 114 -13.78 7.98 1.08
N ALA A 115 -12.46 8.18 1.16
CA ALA A 115 -11.51 7.08 1.29
C ALA A 115 -11.77 6.23 2.54
N SER A 116 -12.11 6.87 3.66
CA SER A 116 -12.47 6.15 4.89
C SER A 116 -13.76 5.32 4.73
N LEU A 117 -14.74 5.81 3.97
CA LEU A 117 -15.96 5.06 3.67
C LEU A 117 -15.67 3.85 2.79
N THR A 118 -14.83 4.00 1.75
CA THR A 118 -14.43 2.84 0.93
C THR A 118 -13.67 1.78 1.74
N ARG A 119 -12.79 2.19 2.65
CA ARG A 119 -12.05 1.28 3.55
C ARG A 119 -12.99 0.53 4.50
N LYS A 120 -14.01 1.21 5.03
CA LYS A 120 -15.04 0.58 5.88
C LYS A 120 -15.92 -0.37 5.07
N GLY A 121 -16.39 0.04 3.90
CA GLY A 121 -17.19 -0.79 3.00
C GLY A 121 -16.43 -2.06 2.56
N PHE A 122 -15.12 -1.93 2.32
CA PHE A 122 -14.26 -3.07 2.03
C PHE A 122 -14.19 -4.07 3.22
N ILE A 123 -13.96 -3.56 4.43
CA ILE A 123 -13.93 -4.40 5.64
C ILE A 123 -15.28 -5.08 5.90
N ALA A 124 -16.39 -4.38 5.58
CA ALA A 124 -17.74 -4.93 5.69
C ALA A 124 -18.10 -5.94 4.58
N GLY A 125 -17.29 -6.01 3.51
CA GLY A 125 -17.58 -6.86 2.34
C GLY A 125 -18.58 -6.26 1.36
N ASP A 126 -18.91 -4.97 1.51
CA ASP A 126 -19.86 -4.26 0.62
C ASP A 126 -19.24 -3.94 -0.74
N ILE A 127 -17.93 -3.76 -0.79
CA ILE A 127 -17.14 -3.47 -1.99
C ILE A 127 -15.81 -4.23 -1.95
N SER A 128 -15.25 -4.54 -3.11
CA SER A 128 -13.94 -5.19 -3.27
C SER A 128 -12.80 -4.21 -3.50
N THR A 129 -13.12 -2.97 -3.90
CA THR A 129 -12.14 -1.94 -4.23
C THR A 129 -11.96 -0.96 -3.08
N VAL A 130 -10.70 -0.65 -2.73
CA VAL A 130 -10.38 0.24 -1.62
C VAL A 130 -9.55 1.45 -2.06
N MET A 131 -9.85 2.62 -1.54
CA MET A 131 -9.07 3.83 -1.81
C MET A 131 -7.88 3.93 -0.86
N SER A 132 -6.66 3.76 -1.40
CA SER A 132 -5.41 3.94 -0.67
C SER A 132 -5.06 5.42 -0.47
N PRO A 133 -4.16 5.77 0.47
CA PRO A 133 -3.64 7.13 0.59
C PRO A 133 -2.99 7.67 -0.69
N ARG A 134 -2.35 6.80 -1.49
CA ARG A 134 -1.81 7.14 -2.81
C ARG A 134 -2.91 7.61 -3.76
N THR A 135 -4.05 6.93 -3.74
CA THR A 135 -5.20 7.30 -4.58
C THR A 135 -5.77 8.66 -4.17
N VAL A 136 -5.82 8.97 -2.87
CA VAL A 136 -6.24 10.30 -2.37
C VAL A 136 -5.28 11.39 -2.85
N LEU A 137 -3.97 11.15 -2.81
CA LEU A 137 -2.97 12.09 -3.34
C LEU A 137 -3.19 12.37 -4.82
N HIS A 138 -3.35 11.33 -5.64
CA HIS A 138 -3.63 11.49 -7.08
C HIS A 138 -4.96 12.19 -7.34
N TRP A 139 -5.99 11.91 -6.53
CA TRP A 139 -7.26 12.60 -6.68
C TRP A 139 -7.15 14.10 -6.36
N ALA A 140 -6.44 14.45 -5.29
CA ALA A 140 -6.17 15.85 -4.94
C ALA A 140 -5.42 16.57 -6.08
N GLU A 141 -4.37 15.96 -6.60
CA GLU A 141 -3.59 16.47 -7.73
C GLU A 141 -4.44 16.65 -8.99
N ASN A 142 -5.19 15.61 -9.37
CA ASN A 142 -6.08 15.66 -10.52
C ASN A 142 -7.20 16.69 -10.36
N SER A 143 -7.71 16.93 -9.14
CA SER A 143 -8.70 17.96 -8.88
C SER A 143 -8.17 19.36 -9.17
N GLU A 144 -6.87 19.59 -9.01
CA GLU A 144 -6.23 20.84 -9.36
C GLU A 144 -5.96 20.97 -10.88
N ILE A 145 -5.70 19.85 -11.54
CA ILE A 145 -5.52 19.82 -13.00
C ILE A 145 -6.84 20.09 -13.72
N PHE A 146 -7.89 19.33 -13.38
CA PHE A 146 -9.18 19.39 -14.06
C PHE A 146 -10.10 20.50 -13.55
N LYS A 147 -9.79 21.11 -12.41
CA LYS A 147 -10.64 22.08 -11.72
C LYS A 147 -12.05 21.58 -11.40
N ASP A 148 -12.25 20.28 -11.43
CA ASP A 148 -13.49 19.57 -11.12
C ASP A 148 -13.18 18.36 -10.24
N THR A 149 -13.66 18.41 -9.00
CA THR A 149 -13.40 17.38 -7.99
C THR A 149 -14.13 16.08 -8.30
N GLY A 150 -15.34 16.15 -8.85
CA GLY A 150 -16.14 14.99 -9.20
C GLY A 150 -15.61 14.28 -10.45
N TYR A 151 -15.21 15.03 -11.47
CA TYR A 151 -14.55 14.47 -12.63
C TYR A 151 -13.22 13.81 -12.25
N ALA A 152 -12.42 14.52 -11.45
CA ALA A 152 -11.16 13.97 -10.93
C ALA A 152 -11.38 12.66 -10.12
N PHE A 153 -12.41 12.58 -9.28
CA PHE A 153 -12.80 11.37 -8.59
C PHE A 153 -13.08 10.22 -9.55
N ARG A 154 -13.91 10.49 -10.56
CA ARG A 154 -14.30 9.48 -11.56
C ARG A 154 -13.08 8.89 -12.26
N VAL A 155 -12.20 9.74 -12.80
CA VAL A 155 -11.04 9.28 -13.59
C VAL A 155 -9.93 8.70 -12.73
N THR A 156 -9.82 9.11 -11.45
CA THR A 156 -8.78 8.63 -10.55
C THR A 156 -9.17 7.30 -9.90
N PHE A 157 -10.42 7.12 -9.53
CA PHE A 157 -10.86 5.98 -8.73
C PHE A 157 -12.06 5.23 -9.31
N LEU A 158 -13.20 5.90 -9.53
CA LEU A 158 -14.46 5.24 -9.87
C LEU A 158 -14.36 4.37 -11.16
N ASN A 159 -13.62 4.83 -12.16
CA ASN A 159 -13.43 4.08 -13.40
C ASN A 159 -12.60 2.80 -13.25
N LYS A 160 -11.93 2.62 -12.11
CA LYS A 160 -11.15 1.40 -11.79
C LYS A 160 -11.96 0.38 -11.00
N CYS A 161 -13.14 0.76 -10.53
CA CYS A 161 -14.02 -0.08 -9.72
C CYS A 161 -14.88 -0.98 -10.60
N ASP A 162 -15.28 -2.12 -10.05
CA ASP A 162 -16.26 -3.00 -10.69
C ASP A 162 -17.58 -2.26 -10.93
N GLU A 163 -18.25 -2.57 -12.03
CA GLU A 163 -19.54 -1.92 -12.41
C GLU A 163 -20.60 -2.07 -11.31
N ILE A 164 -20.61 -3.22 -10.61
CA ILE A 164 -21.57 -3.51 -9.54
C ILE A 164 -21.37 -2.57 -8.36
N GLU A 165 -20.13 -2.17 -8.07
CA GLU A 165 -19.76 -1.34 -6.92
C GLU A 165 -19.86 0.16 -7.19
N LYS A 166 -19.87 0.58 -8.45
CA LYS A 166 -19.82 2.00 -8.83
C LYS A 166 -20.92 2.84 -8.19
N ASN A 167 -22.11 2.30 -8.08
CA ASN A 167 -23.23 3.02 -7.48
C ASN A 167 -22.98 3.26 -5.98
N THR A 168 -22.58 2.25 -5.23
CA THR A 168 -22.25 2.34 -3.81
C THR A 168 -21.10 3.32 -3.57
N ILE A 169 -20.07 3.26 -4.41
CA ILE A 169 -18.92 4.16 -4.32
C ILE A 169 -19.30 5.60 -4.68
N ALA A 170 -20.17 5.79 -5.67
CA ALA A 170 -20.71 7.12 -6.00
C ALA A 170 -21.55 7.71 -4.85
N GLU A 171 -22.32 6.88 -4.13
CA GLU A 171 -23.03 7.33 -2.93
C GLU A 171 -22.06 7.77 -1.81
N TYR A 172 -20.93 7.08 -1.62
CA TYR A 172 -19.91 7.52 -0.66
C TYR A 172 -19.36 8.91 -1.01
N TYR A 173 -19.17 9.18 -2.30
CA TYR A 173 -18.79 10.51 -2.76
C TYR A 173 -19.87 11.55 -2.43
N GLN A 174 -21.14 11.29 -2.79
CA GLN A 174 -22.26 12.21 -2.56
C GLN A 174 -22.51 12.51 -1.08
N ARG A 175 -22.15 11.62 -0.16
CA ARG A 175 -22.26 11.86 1.29
C ARG A 175 -21.23 12.87 1.83
N CYS A 176 -20.19 13.14 1.06
CA CYS A 176 -19.08 13.99 1.50
C CYS A 176 -18.98 15.30 0.70
N PHE A 177 -19.53 15.34 -0.51
CA PHE A 177 -19.56 16.46 -1.43
C PHE A 177 -20.99 16.83 -1.85
#